data_423080f56339dc8ad91a679bba9278f6
#
_entry.id   423080f56339dc8ad91a679bba9278f6
#
_cell.length_a   1.000
_cell.length_b   1.000
_cell.length_c   1.000
_cell.angle_alpha   90.00
_cell.angle_beta   90.00
_cell.angle_gamma   90.00
#
_symmetry.space_group_name_H-M   'P 1'
#
loop_
_entity.id
_entity.type
_entity.pdbx_description
1 polymer ?
#
loop_
_entity_poly.entity_id
_entity_poly.type
_entity_poly.pdbx_seq_one_letter_code
_entity_poly.pdbx_strand_id
1 'polypeptide(L)'
;MSEKSDRSDSVSFPRQIADRIIQAIRLAAQQEILPHFRALQPEQIAQKSAALDLVTTADLASEALITEALSALFPDALIIGEEAVARRPGLLDNIESAPLCFIIDPIDGTWNYANGLATFGVIVAATRFGQPIFGLLYDPLQDDYMIAEQGVEGAGFVASCGAKKSLKTSVGGALNQLNGFIHLYQVPAPKQARLAACLPHFGNMSNLRCSCHEYRLLAQGSFDFCLAGIVKPWDHAAGVLICQKAGGYVKMLDGREYSAAHKDGYLLAACNQATWNTLQELFAFLLTP
;
A
#
# COMPACT_ATOMS: atom_id res chain seq x y z
N MET A 1 -21.67 -29.13 -20.30
CA MET A 1 -21.03 -28.01 -21.00
C MET A 1 -21.38 -26.75 -20.19
N SER A 2 -20.47 -26.31 -19.36
CA SER A 2 -20.66 -25.13 -18.49
C SER A 2 -19.94 -23.96 -19.17
N GLU A 3 -20.72 -22.99 -19.60
CA GLU A 3 -20.19 -21.71 -20.11
C GLU A 3 -19.42 -21.00 -18.99
N LYS A 4 -18.09 -21.02 -19.08
CA LYS A 4 -17.24 -20.05 -18.38
C LYS A 4 -17.48 -18.71 -19.09
N SER A 5 -18.32 -17.85 -18.52
CA SER A 5 -18.46 -16.47 -18.95
C SER A 5 -17.09 -15.81 -18.82
N ASP A 6 -16.60 -15.37 -19.95
CA ASP A 6 -15.37 -14.57 -20.10
C ASP A 6 -15.59 -13.23 -19.41
N ARG A 7 -15.05 -13.09 -18.17
CA ARG A 7 -15.14 -11.85 -17.35
C ARG A 7 -13.97 -10.91 -17.63
N SER A 8 -13.46 -10.87 -18.84
CA SER A 8 -12.33 -10.04 -19.23
C SER A 8 -12.74 -8.67 -19.81
N ASP A 9 -13.78 -8.02 -19.28
CA ASP A 9 -13.96 -6.60 -19.55
C ASP A 9 -12.88 -5.84 -18.78
N SER A 10 -11.81 -5.47 -19.49
CA SER A 10 -10.72 -4.63 -18.98
C SER A 10 -11.28 -3.25 -18.64
N VAL A 11 -11.58 -3.03 -17.35
CA VAL A 11 -11.84 -1.67 -16.86
C VAL A 11 -10.50 -0.94 -16.85
N SER A 12 -10.21 -0.28 -17.94
CA SER A 12 -9.18 0.75 -18.00
C SER A 12 -9.80 2.04 -17.46
N PHE A 13 -9.16 2.68 -16.49
CA PHE A 13 -9.58 4.03 -16.09
C PHE A 13 -9.20 5.00 -17.21
N PRO A 14 -10.18 5.70 -17.84
CA PRO A 14 -9.83 6.76 -18.77
C PRO A 14 -8.84 7.73 -18.11
N ARG A 15 -7.79 8.15 -18.81
CA ARG A 15 -6.74 9.02 -18.27
C ARG A 15 -7.29 10.25 -17.52
N GLN A 16 -8.39 10.83 -18.03
CA GLN A 16 -9.08 11.95 -17.38
C GLN A 16 -9.62 11.60 -15.99
N ILE A 17 -9.98 10.35 -15.74
CA ILE A 17 -10.46 9.88 -14.42
C ILE A 17 -9.28 9.76 -13.45
N ALA A 18 -8.16 9.18 -13.88
CA ALA A 18 -6.95 9.12 -13.07
C ALA A 18 -6.48 10.54 -12.68
N ASP A 19 -6.49 11.49 -13.61
CA ASP A 19 -6.15 12.90 -13.34
C ASP A 19 -7.10 13.54 -12.31
N ARG A 20 -8.40 13.22 -12.35
CA ARG A 20 -9.37 13.72 -11.35
C ARG A 20 -9.16 13.11 -9.96
N ILE A 21 -8.83 11.82 -9.88
CA ILE A 21 -8.46 11.16 -8.61
C ILE A 21 -7.22 11.86 -8.01
N ILE A 22 -6.19 12.09 -8.82
CA ILE A 22 -4.96 12.76 -8.39
C ILE A 22 -5.25 14.18 -7.90
N GLN A 23 -6.11 14.93 -8.61
CA GLN A 23 -6.50 16.27 -8.16
C GLN A 23 -7.24 16.27 -6.83
N ALA A 24 -8.13 15.30 -6.59
CA ALA A 24 -8.82 15.16 -5.31
C ALA A 24 -7.84 14.88 -4.16
N ILE A 25 -6.85 14.00 -4.38
CA ILE A 25 -5.82 13.70 -3.39
C ILE A 25 -4.95 14.92 -3.11
N ARG A 26 -4.52 15.65 -4.14
CA ARG A 26 -3.76 16.90 -4.00
C ARG A 26 -4.53 17.94 -3.20
N LEU A 27 -5.82 18.09 -3.47
CA LEU A 27 -6.67 19.03 -2.76
C LEU A 27 -6.74 18.67 -1.27
N ALA A 28 -7.01 17.40 -0.95
CA ALA A 28 -7.02 16.92 0.43
C ALA A 28 -5.66 17.12 1.13
N ALA A 29 -4.56 16.85 0.43
CA ALA A 29 -3.22 17.08 0.97
C ALA A 29 -2.96 18.56 1.25
N GLN A 30 -3.33 19.46 0.35
CA GLN A 30 -3.15 20.90 0.51
C GLN A 30 -4.04 21.51 1.59
N GLN A 31 -5.25 21.00 1.78
CA GLN A 31 -6.20 21.54 2.73
C GLN A 31 -6.05 20.97 4.13
N GLU A 32 -5.77 19.66 4.25
CA GLU A 32 -5.87 18.95 5.51
C GLU A 32 -4.55 18.32 6.00
N ILE A 33 -3.63 17.95 5.10
CA ILE A 33 -2.40 17.27 5.51
C ILE A 33 -1.27 18.28 5.74
N LEU A 34 -0.91 19.04 4.70
CA LEU A 34 0.25 19.94 4.73
C LEU A 34 0.13 21.07 5.78
N PRO A 35 -1.03 21.70 5.97
CA PRO A 35 -1.15 22.77 6.97
C PRO A 35 -0.99 22.29 8.41
N HIS A 36 -1.28 21.02 8.69
CA HIS A 36 -1.19 20.44 10.03
C HIS A 36 0.14 19.74 10.30
N PHE A 37 0.96 19.48 9.27
CA PHE A 37 2.25 18.83 9.44
C PHE A 37 3.18 19.69 10.31
N ARG A 38 3.67 19.12 11.43
CA ARG A 38 4.47 19.81 12.47
C ARG A 38 3.73 20.96 13.20
N ALA A 39 2.40 21.02 13.01
CA ALA A 39 1.57 22.06 13.63
C ALA A 39 0.41 21.47 14.48
N LEU A 40 0.34 20.14 14.59
CA LEU A 40 -0.66 19.44 15.40
C LEU A 40 -0.54 19.82 16.88
N GLN A 41 -1.68 20.07 17.50
CA GLN A 41 -1.79 20.19 18.95
C GLN A 41 -2.05 18.81 19.56
N PRO A 42 -1.72 18.57 20.86
CA PRO A 42 -1.93 17.28 21.49
C PRO A 42 -3.35 16.74 21.39
N GLU A 43 -4.36 17.62 21.42
CA GLU A 43 -5.77 17.29 21.34
C GLU A 43 -6.22 16.82 19.96
N GLN A 44 -5.39 17.06 18.94
CA GLN A 44 -5.62 16.63 17.55
C GLN A 44 -5.06 15.23 17.24
N ILE A 45 -4.40 14.62 18.23
CA ILE A 45 -3.79 13.29 18.12
C ILE A 45 -4.51 12.35 19.08
N ALA A 46 -5.04 11.24 18.57
CA ALA A 46 -5.68 10.21 19.38
C ALA A 46 -5.05 8.83 19.14
N GLN A 47 -5.22 7.90 20.07
CA GLN A 47 -4.85 6.49 19.92
C GLN A 47 -6.06 5.70 19.44
N LYS A 48 -5.86 4.78 18.49
CA LYS A 48 -6.88 3.82 18.04
C LYS A 48 -6.87 2.55 18.90
N SER A 49 -6.03 1.59 18.56
CA SER A 49 -6.03 0.25 19.18
C SER A 49 -4.82 -0.04 20.06
N ALA A 50 -3.69 0.61 19.83
CA ALA A 50 -2.44 0.42 20.55
C ALA A 50 -1.67 1.74 20.71
N ALA A 51 -0.70 1.78 21.63
CA ALA A 51 0.07 2.99 21.96
C ALA A 51 0.76 3.67 20.77
N LEU A 52 1.07 2.91 19.72
CA LEU A 52 1.72 3.40 18.49
C LEU A 52 0.78 3.45 17.29
N ASP A 53 -0.49 3.14 17.48
CA ASP A 53 -1.55 3.19 16.48
C ASP A 53 -2.31 4.51 16.66
N LEU A 54 -1.88 5.52 15.92
CA LEU A 54 -2.36 6.89 16.05
C LEU A 54 -3.35 7.24 14.95
N VAL A 55 -4.19 8.23 15.24
CA VAL A 55 -5.01 8.94 14.28
C VAL A 55 -4.94 10.43 14.61
N THR A 56 -4.94 11.27 13.59
CA THR A 56 -5.01 12.72 13.75
C THR A 56 -6.29 13.30 13.14
N THR A 57 -6.58 14.53 13.46
CA THR A 57 -7.71 15.24 12.81
C THR A 57 -7.48 15.38 11.31
N ALA A 58 -6.22 15.44 10.86
CA ALA A 58 -5.86 15.49 9.45
C ALA A 58 -6.20 14.19 8.70
N ASP A 59 -6.01 13.01 9.34
CA ASP A 59 -6.42 11.71 8.76
C ASP A 59 -7.93 11.70 8.48
N LEU A 60 -8.73 12.08 9.48
CA LEU A 60 -10.20 12.08 9.36
C LEU A 60 -10.70 13.06 8.30
N ALA A 61 -10.13 14.27 8.26
CA ALA A 61 -10.55 15.30 7.33
C ALA A 61 -10.13 14.99 5.88
N SER A 62 -8.89 14.51 5.68
CA SER A 62 -8.41 14.11 4.34
C SER A 62 -9.14 12.88 3.82
N GLU A 63 -9.44 11.86 4.65
CA GLU A 63 -10.28 10.72 4.24
C GLU A 63 -11.66 11.18 3.78
N ALA A 64 -12.29 12.11 4.51
CA ALA A 64 -13.61 12.62 4.15
C ALA A 64 -13.61 13.32 2.78
N LEU A 65 -12.63 14.19 2.52
CA LEU A 65 -12.50 14.91 1.23
C LEU A 65 -12.25 13.94 0.06
N ILE A 66 -11.35 12.97 0.23
CA ILE A 66 -11.06 11.97 -0.82
C ILE A 66 -12.30 11.11 -1.07
N THR A 67 -12.99 10.68 -0.01
CA THR A 67 -14.22 9.87 -0.10
C THR A 67 -15.33 10.64 -0.83
N GLU A 68 -15.55 11.90 -0.52
CA GLU A 68 -16.55 12.75 -1.19
C GLU A 68 -16.25 12.87 -2.69
N ALA A 69 -15.00 13.17 -3.04
CA ALA A 69 -14.58 13.30 -4.44
C ALA A 69 -14.73 11.97 -5.21
N LEU A 70 -14.34 10.84 -4.62
CA LEU A 70 -14.49 9.53 -5.24
C LEU A 70 -15.96 9.14 -5.37
N SER A 71 -16.81 9.44 -4.38
CA SER A 71 -18.25 9.18 -4.43
C SER A 71 -18.94 9.98 -5.56
N ALA A 72 -18.52 11.20 -5.77
CA ALA A 72 -19.02 12.03 -6.88
C ALA A 72 -18.56 11.52 -8.26
N LEU A 73 -17.35 10.91 -8.33
CA LEU A 73 -16.82 10.33 -9.57
C LEU A 73 -17.40 8.95 -9.88
N PHE A 74 -17.70 8.16 -8.85
CA PHE A 74 -18.10 6.76 -8.92
C PHE A 74 -19.26 6.50 -7.94
N PRO A 75 -20.49 6.94 -8.26
CA PRO A 75 -21.63 6.84 -7.34
C PRO A 75 -21.97 5.40 -6.90
N ASP A 76 -21.68 4.41 -7.75
CA ASP A 76 -21.98 3.00 -7.50
C ASP A 76 -20.79 2.22 -6.89
N ALA A 77 -19.65 2.87 -6.67
CA ALA A 77 -18.49 2.21 -6.10
C ALA A 77 -18.59 2.09 -4.58
N LEU A 78 -18.10 0.99 -4.02
CA LEU A 78 -17.81 0.89 -2.60
C LEU A 78 -16.57 1.73 -2.31
N ILE A 79 -16.60 2.56 -1.26
CA ILE A 79 -15.43 3.32 -0.82
C ILE A 79 -15.13 2.96 0.62
N ILE A 80 -13.90 2.55 0.89
CA ILE A 80 -13.41 2.10 2.18
C ILE A 80 -12.16 2.89 2.53
N GLY A 81 -12.23 3.65 3.62
CA GLY A 81 -11.07 4.31 4.20
C GLY A 81 -10.60 3.60 5.47
N GLU A 82 -9.35 3.74 5.83
CA GLU A 82 -8.78 3.21 7.06
C GLU A 82 -9.58 3.66 8.28
N GLU A 83 -9.90 4.96 8.36
CA GLU A 83 -10.58 5.56 9.50
C GLU A 83 -12.08 5.17 9.57
N ALA A 84 -12.70 4.95 8.41
CA ALA A 84 -14.04 4.41 8.33
C ALA A 84 -14.09 2.96 8.82
N VAL A 85 -13.08 2.14 8.50
CA VAL A 85 -12.97 0.76 8.97
C VAL A 85 -12.68 0.69 10.47
N ALA A 86 -11.84 1.59 11.00
CA ALA A 86 -11.60 1.67 12.45
C ALA A 86 -12.92 1.85 13.24
N ARG A 87 -13.88 2.60 12.68
CA ARG A 87 -15.22 2.80 13.27
C ARG A 87 -16.19 1.66 12.95
N ARG A 88 -16.06 1.01 11.80
CA ARG A 88 -16.97 -0.04 11.29
C ARG A 88 -16.18 -1.16 10.59
N PRO A 89 -15.56 -2.09 11.35
CA PRO A 89 -14.70 -3.14 10.79
C PRO A 89 -15.38 -4.04 9.74
N GLY A 90 -16.70 -4.23 9.83
CA GLY A 90 -17.48 -5.03 8.87
C GLY A 90 -17.50 -4.49 7.43
N LEU A 91 -16.99 -3.25 7.17
CA LEU A 91 -16.84 -2.72 5.82
C LEU A 91 -15.93 -3.60 4.96
N LEU A 92 -14.92 -4.23 5.56
CA LEU A 92 -13.97 -5.11 4.88
C LEU A 92 -14.64 -6.35 4.26
N ASP A 93 -15.77 -6.81 4.80
CA ASP A 93 -16.48 -8.01 4.33
C ASP A 93 -17.05 -7.84 2.91
N ASN A 94 -17.18 -6.59 2.46
CA ASN A 94 -17.78 -6.28 1.16
C ASN A 94 -16.76 -6.20 0.01
N ILE A 95 -15.45 -6.20 0.29
CA ILE A 95 -14.40 -6.02 -0.75
C ILE A 95 -14.46 -7.12 -1.80
N GLU A 96 -14.61 -8.39 -1.37
CA GLU A 96 -14.58 -9.55 -2.28
C GLU A 96 -15.76 -9.56 -3.26
N SER A 97 -16.92 -9.05 -2.84
CA SER A 97 -18.14 -9.01 -3.66
C SER A 97 -18.30 -7.74 -4.48
N ALA A 98 -17.52 -6.67 -4.19
CA ALA A 98 -17.67 -5.38 -4.84
C ALA A 98 -17.15 -5.40 -6.30
N PRO A 99 -17.99 -5.03 -7.29
CA PRO A 99 -17.55 -4.87 -8.67
C PRO A 99 -16.52 -3.75 -8.86
N LEU A 100 -16.57 -2.72 -8.00
CA LEU A 100 -15.59 -1.66 -7.88
C LEU A 100 -15.53 -1.20 -6.43
N CYS A 101 -14.33 -1.22 -5.85
CA CYS A 101 -14.09 -0.73 -4.50
C CYS A 101 -12.85 0.16 -4.49
N PHE A 102 -12.98 1.41 -4.02
CA PHE A 102 -11.84 2.26 -3.69
C PHE A 102 -11.42 2.03 -2.24
N ILE A 103 -10.11 1.98 -2.03
CA ILE A 103 -9.50 1.77 -0.73
C ILE A 103 -8.52 2.91 -0.49
N ILE A 104 -8.64 3.58 0.66
CA ILE A 104 -7.95 4.83 0.98
C ILE A 104 -7.18 4.67 2.28
N ASP A 105 -5.90 5.03 2.27
CA ASP A 105 -5.15 5.44 3.44
C ASP A 105 -4.88 6.93 3.32
N PRO A 106 -5.50 7.76 4.16
CA PRO A 106 -5.40 9.22 4.04
C PRO A 106 -4.03 9.75 4.44
N ILE A 107 -3.37 9.13 5.43
CA ILE A 107 -2.01 9.47 5.88
C ILE A 107 -1.30 8.19 6.33
N ASP A 108 -0.83 7.38 5.38
CA ASP A 108 0.03 6.25 5.71
C ASP A 108 1.32 6.75 6.38
N GLY A 109 1.64 6.13 7.51
CA GLY A 109 2.70 6.61 8.37
C GLY A 109 2.23 7.67 9.38
N THR A 110 0.99 7.60 9.89
CA THR A 110 0.41 8.53 10.86
C THR A 110 1.32 8.76 12.07
N TRP A 111 2.02 7.73 12.56
CA TRP A 111 2.99 7.90 13.64
C TRP A 111 4.14 8.84 13.26
N ASN A 112 4.69 8.68 12.04
CA ASN A 112 5.74 9.56 11.52
C ASN A 112 5.21 11.00 11.39
N TYR A 113 4.04 11.15 10.80
CA TYR A 113 3.38 12.44 10.61
C TYR A 113 3.15 13.15 11.95
N ALA A 114 2.56 12.48 12.93
CA ALA A 114 2.29 13.03 14.26
C ALA A 114 3.58 13.43 15.02
N ASN A 115 4.70 12.74 14.75
CA ASN A 115 6.00 13.05 15.35
C ASN A 115 6.88 13.99 14.48
N GLY A 116 6.32 14.55 13.40
CA GLY A 116 7.02 15.52 12.55
C GLY A 116 8.09 14.94 11.64
N LEU A 117 8.08 13.62 11.41
CA LEU A 117 8.96 12.95 10.45
C LEU A 117 8.39 13.06 9.04
N ALA A 118 9.21 13.48 8.09
CA ALA A 118 8.84 13.68 6.68
C ALA A 118 8.76 12.35 5.88
N THR A 119 8.17 11.30 6.48
CA THR A 119 8.03 9.97 5.88
C THR A 119 6.59 9.52 6.09
N PHE A 120 5.71 10.04 5.27
CA PHE A 120 4.28 9.73 5.23
C PHE A 120 3.76 9.92 3.80
N GLY A 121 2.65 9.30 3.46
CA GLY A 121 2.09 9.40 2.13
C GLY A 121 0.58 9.21 2.12
N VAL A 122 -0.05 9.37 0.96
CA VAL A 122 -1.46 9.02 0.73
C VAL A 122 -1.50 7.82 -0.21
N ILE A 123 -2.26 6.82 0.15
CA ILE A 123 -2.45 5.61 -0.66
C ILE A 123 -3.90 5.55 -1.14
N VAL A 124 -4.09 5.39 -2.45
CA VAL A 124 -5.40 5.10 -3.03
C VAL A 124 -5.29 3.92 -3.98
N ALA A 125 -6.12 2.92 -3.76
CA ALA A 125 -6.28 1.79 -4.67
C ALA A 125 -7.72 1.69 -5.16
N ALA A 126 -7.91 1.14 -6.36
CA ALA A 126 -9.19 0.57 -6.74
C ALA A 126 -9.05 -0.93 -6.97
N THR A 127 -10.05 -1.69 -6.53
CA THR A 127 -10.11 -3.14 -6.69
C THR A 127 -11.40 -3.56 -7.38
N ARG A 128 -11.36 -4.70 -8.05
CA ARG A 128 -12.51 -5.39 -8.61
C ARG A 128 -12.55 -6.78 -8.00
N PHE A 129 -13.60 -7.08 -7.24
CA PHE A 129 -13.71 -8.36 -6.52
C PHE A 129 -12.44 -8.67 -5.71
N GLY A 130 -11.93 -7.67 -4.99
CA GLY A 130 -10.72 -7.76 -4.19
C GLY A 130 -9.40 -7.71 -4.97
N GLN A 131 -9.39 -7.78 -6.31
CA GLN A 131 -8.16 -7.72 -7.11
C GLN A 131 -7.80 -6.27 -7.46
N PRO A 132 -6.57 -5.79 -7.17
CA PRO A 132 -6.16 -4.44 -7.48
C PRO A 132 -6.16 -4.17 -9.00
N ILE A 133 -6.83 -3.09 -9.41
CA ILE A 133 -6.91 -2.64 -10.81
C ILE A 133 -6.35 -1.24 -11.03
N PHE A 134 -6.21 -0.46 -9.97
CA PHE A 134 -5.59 0.86 -9.95
C PHE A 134 -4.84 1.02 -8.63
N GLY A 135 -3.66 1.63 -8.67
CA GLY A 135 -2.86 1.94 -7.48
C GLY A 135 -2.16 3.28 -7.62
N LEU A 136 -2.19 4.07 -6.56
CA LEU A 136 -1.53 5.37 -6.46
C LEU A 136 -0.89 5.51 -5.10
N LEU A 137 0.39 5.90 -5.10
CA LEU A 137 1.22 6.21 -3.92
C LEU A 137 1.69 7.66 -4.06
N TYR A 138 1.09 8.56 -3.30
CA TYR A 138 1.35 10.00 -3.38
C TYR A 138 2.19 10.49 -2.20
N ASP A 139 3.22 11.29 -2.50
CA ASP A 139 4.02 12.02 -1.52
C ASP A 139 3.54 13.47 -1.43
N PRO A 140 2.87 13.87 -0.34
CA PRO A 140 2.34 15.23 -0.20
C PRO A 140 3.41 16.30 -0.13
N LEU A 141 4.59 15.97 0.43
CA LEU A 141 5.67 16.94 0.60
C LEU A 141 6.38 17.28 -0.70
N GLN A 142 6.47 16.31 -1.62
CA GLN A 142 7.13 16.48 -2.91
C GLN A 142 6.12 16.78 -4.04
N ASP A 143 4.82 16.62 -3.79
CA ASP A 143 3.75 16.67 -4.80
C ASP A 143 4.05 15.76 -6.00
N ASP A 144 4.54 14.54 -5.71
CA ASP A 144 4.81 13.53 -6.71
C ASP A 144 4.09 12.22 -6.39
N TYR A 145 3.97 11.32 -7.37
CA TYR A 145 3.26 10.06 -7.17
C TYR A 145 3.78 8.93 -8.04
N MET A 146 3.55 7.71 -7.59
CA MET A 146 3.66 6.50 -8.39
C MET A 146 2.28 5.95 -8.70
N ILE A 147 2.09 5.46 -9.93
CA ILE A 147 0.79 5.01 -10.43
C ILE A 147 0.95 3.76 -11.27
N ALA A 148 -0.02 2.85 -11.16
CA ALA A 148 -0.19 1.72 -12.05
C ALA A 148 -1.68 1.42 -12.26
N GLU A 149 -2.00 0.88 -13.45
CA GLU A 149 -3.36 0.51 -13.84
C GLU A 149 -3.36 -0.86 -14.50
N GLN A 150 -4.39 -1.65 -14.22
CA GLN A 150 -4.63 -2.90 -14.93
C GLN A 150 -4.98 -2.59 -16.40
N GLY A 151 -4.39 -3.35 -17.34
CA GLY A 151 -4.55 -3.07 -18.78
C GLY A 151 -3.58 -2.05 -19.34
N VAL A 152 -2.87 -1.28 -18.49
CA VAL A 152 -1.76 -0.40 -18.91
C VAL A 152 -0.44 -1.11 -18.64
N GLU A 153 0.50 -1.01 -19.60
CA GLU A 153 1.81 -1.62 -19.46
C GLU A 153 2.70 -0.79 -18.51
N GLY A 154 3.34 -1.47 -17.55
CA GLY A 154 4.28 -0.89 -16.62
C GLY A 154 3.64 -0.06 -15.51
N ALA A 155 4.49 0.54 -14.68
CA ALA A 155 4.16 1.51 -13.65
C ALA A 155 4.96 2.80 -13.89
N GLY A 156 4.40 3.94 -13.48
CA GLY A 156 4.99 5.25 -13.70
C GLY A 156 5.22 6.03 -12.41
N PHE A 157 6.31 6.79 -12.38
CA PHE A 157 6.53 7.90 -11.45
C PHE A 157 6.24 9.21 -12.17
N VAL A 158 5.55 10.13 -11.50
CA VAL A 158 5.23 11.46 -12.01
C VAL A 158 5.66 12.50 -10.97
N ALA A 159 6.64 13.33 -11.33
CA ALA A 159 7.13 14.43 -10.51
C ALA A 159 6.14 15.61 -10.47
N SER A 160 6.28 16.50 -9.50
CA SER A 160 5.49 17.73 -9.37
C SER A 160 5.50 18.61 -10.62
N CYS A 161 6.65 18.67 -11.33
CA CYS A 161 6.78 19.38 -12.60
C CYS A 161 6.16 18.64 -13.80
N GLY A 162 5.50 17.50 -13.60
CA GLY A 162 4.90 16.66 -14.65
C GLY A 162 5.88 15.75 -15.39
N ALA A 163 7.16 15.72 -15.03
CA ALA A 163 8.12 14.78 -15.61
C ALA A 163 7.74 13.34 -15.24
N LYS A 164 7.80 12.44 -16.24
CA LYS A 164 7.42 11.03 -16.09
C LYS A 164 8.62 10.11 -16.22
N LYS A 165 8.65 9.05 -15.42
CA LYS A 165 9.67 8.00 -15.45
C LYS A 165 8.99 6.64 -15.29
N SER A 166 9.36 5.67 -16.13
CA SER A 166 8.96 4.27 -15.93
C SER A 166 9.64 3.71 -14.70
N LEU A 167 8.90 2.95 -13.91
CA LEU A 167 9.41 2.24 -12.74
C LEU A 167 9.93 0.86 -13.15
N LYS A 168 10.97 0.43 -12.46
CA LYS A 168 11.53 -0.90 -12.62
C LYS A 168 12.15 -1.33 -11.28
N THR A 169 11.74 -2.50 -10.80
CA THR A 169 12.32 -3.15 -9.62
C THR A 169 13.79 -3.51 -9.85
N SER A 170 14.53 -3.77 -8.79
CA SER A 170 15.91 -4.21 -8.85
C SER A 170 16.04 -5.59 -9.51
N VAL A 171 17.25 -5.96 -9.87
CA VAL A 171 17.53 -7.31 -10.41
C VAL A 171 17.67 -8.37 -9.32
N GLY A 172 17.68 -7.96 -8.02
CA GLY A 172 17.97 -8.84 -6.90
C GLY A 172 19.43 -9.22 -6.82
N GLY A 173 19.74 -10.27 -6.03
CA GLY A 173 21.11 -10.73 -5.81
C GLY A 173 21.17 -11.87 -4.81
N ALA A 174 22.37 -12.16 -4.28
CA ALA A 174 22.55 -13.06 -3.14
C ALA A 174 21.94 -12.44 -1.88
N LEU A 175 21.55 -13.25 -0.89
CA LEU A 175 20.88 -12.77 0.34
C LEU A 175 21.63 -11.61 1.01
N ASN A 176 22.95 -11.71 1.12
CA ASN A 176 23.79 -10.69 1.74
C ASN A 176 23.93 -9.38 0.92
N GLN A 177 23.31 -9.31 -0.24
CA GLN A 177 23.23 -8.09 -1.07
C GLN A 177 21.83 -7.51 -1.07
N LEU A 178 20.80 -8.27 -0.63
CA LEU A 178 19.43 -7.79 -0.62
C LEU A 178 19.20 -6.75 0.47
N ASN A 179 18.46 -5.71 0.11
CA ASN A 179 17.96 -4.69 1.02
C ASN A 179 16.45 -4.88 1.19
N GLY A 180 15.97 -4.94 2.42
CA GLY A 180 14.57 -5.26 2.66
C GLY A 180 13.90 -4.48 3.77
N PHE A 181 12.58 -4.56 3.77
CA PHE A 181 11.73 -4.09 4.86
C PHE A 181 11.15 -5.30 5.58
N ILE A 182 11.37 -5.38 6.89
CA ILE A 182 10.78 -6.39 7.79
C ILE A 182 10.24 -5.70 9.03
N HIS A 183 8.96 -5.91 9.30
CA HIS A 183 8.26 -5.35 10.45
C HIS A 183 8.14 -6.40 11.56
N LEU A 184 9.17 -6.55 12.41
CA LEU A 184 9.18 -7.54 13.51
C LEU A 184 7.96 -7.46 14.41
N TYR A 185 7.46 -6.25 14.70
CA TYR A 185 6.31 -6.03 15.57
C TYR A 185 4.97 -6.51 14.98
N GLN A 186 4.92 -6.74 13.65
CA GLN A 186 3.74 -7.32 12.98
C GLN A 186 3.70 -8.84 13.06
N VAL A 187 4.77 -9.47 13.54
CA VAL A 187 4.89 -10.92 13.65
C VAL A 187 4.59 -11.35 15.10
N PRO A 188 3.83 -12.44 15.32
CA PRO A 188 3.56 -12.94 16.65
C PRO A 188 4.83 -13.15 17.48
N ALA A 189 4.80 -12.77 18.77
CA ALA A 189 5.95 -12.78 19.65
C ALA A 189 6.79 -14.08 19.64
N PRO A 190 6.20 -15.30 19.59
CA PRO A 190 6.98 -16.54 19.54
C PRO A 190 7.86 -16.68 18.29
N LYS A 191 7.50 -16.01 17.19
CA LYS A 191 8.23 -16.08 15.91
C LYS A 191 9.25 -14.96 15.72
N GLN A 192 9.16 -13.89 16.53
CA GLN A 192 10.00 -12.69 16.37
C GLN A 192 11.50 -12.99 16.53
N ALA A 193 11.89 -13.79 17.54
CA ALA A 193 13.28 -14.13 17.76
C ALA A 193 13.90 -14.87 16.57
N ARG A 194 13.15 -15.81 15.97
CA ARG A 194 13.60 -16.53 14.78
C ARG A 194 13.68 -15.62 13.56
N LEU A 195 12.74 -14.72 13.39
CA LEU A 195 12.77 -13.73 12.30
C LEU A 195 13.94 -12.76 12.48
N ALA A 196 14.18 -12.28 13.72
CA ALA A 196 15.31 -11.41 14.02
C ALA A 196 16.66 -12.11 13.72
N ALA A 197 16.78 -13.41 13.95
CA ALA A 197 17.97 -14.20 13.62
C ALA A 197 18.26 -14.28 12.10
N CYS A 198 17.27 -14.01 11.25
CA CYS A 198 17.46 -13.93 9.80
C CYS A 198 18.07 -12.58 9.33
N LEU A 199 17.91 -11.50 10.12
CA LEU A 199 18.31 -10.15 9.68
C LEU A 199 19.79 -10.02 9.29
N PRO A 200 20.78 -10.65 9.99
CA PRO A 200 22.19 -10.58 9.61
C PRO A 200 22.53 -11.23 8.28
N HIS A 201 21.62 -12.01 7.66
CA HIS A 201 21.86 -12.62 6.36
C HIS A 201 21.70 -11.61 5.21
N PHE A 202 21.08 -10.46 5.44
CA PHE A 202 20.81 -9.46 4.43
C PHE A 202 21.86 -8.34 4.40
N GLY A 203 21.95 -7.63 3.28
CA GLY A 203 22.82 -6.47 3.12
C GLY A 203 22.41 -5.29 3.98
N ASN A 204 21.10 -4.99 3.96
CA ASN A 204 20.52 -3.93 4.81
C ASN A 204 19.06 -4.25 5.12
N MET A 205 18.65 -3.96 6.35
CA MET A 205 17.28 -4.10 6.81
C MET A 205 16.78 -2.78 7.38
N SER A 206 15.59 -2.37 6.98
CA SER A 206 14.98 -1.11 7.37
C SER A 206 13.52 -1.27 7.74
N ASN A 207 12.95 -0.24 8.33
CA ASN A 207 11.52 -0.11 8.62
C ASN A 207 11.19 1.39 8.60
N LEU A 208 10.42 1.83 7.62
CA LEU A 208 10.02 3.23 7.49
C LEU A 208 8.74 3.55 8.25
N ARG A 209 7.99 2.52 8.69
CA ARG A 209 6.65 2.69 9.27
C ARG A 209 5.71 3.47 8.34
N CYS A 210 5.86 3.25 7.04
CA CYS A 210 5.13 3.91 5.98
C CYS A 210 5.16 3.02 4.73
N SER A 211 4.10 2.28 4.51
CA SER A 211 3.96 1.34 3.39
C SER A 211 4.05 2.05 2.04
N CYS A 212 3.52 3.27 1.94
CA CYS A 212 3.63 4.12 0.76
C CYS A 212 5.08 4.27 0.30
N HIS A 213 5.98 4.71 1.18
CA HIS A 213 7.38 4.92 0.84
C HIS A 213 8.16 3.60 0.71
N GLU A 214 7.82 2.56 1.47
CA GLU A 214 8.44 1.25 1.31
C GLU A 214 8.15 0.64 -0.06
N TYR A 215 6.90 0.67 -0.52
CA TYR A 215 6.53 0.24 -1.87
C TYR A 215 7.13 1.15 -2.96
N ARG A 216 7.22 2.45 -2.73
CA ARG A 216 7.89 3.38 -3.66
C ARG A 216 9.36 3.01 -3.85
N LEU A 217 10.09 2.70 -2.78
CA LEU A 217 11.49 2.29 -2.83
C LEU A 217 11.68 0.92 -3.49
N LEU A 218 10.76 -0.02 -3.26
CA LEU A 218 10.77 -1.31 -3.92
C LEU A 218 10.49 -1.19 -5.43
N ALA A 219 9.45 -0.45 -5.82
CA ALA A 219 9.04 -0.30 -7.21
C ALA A 219 10.07 0.45 -8.09
N GLN A 220 10.89 1.34 -7.50
CA GLN A 220 11.97 2.03 -8.21
C GLN A 220 13.30 1.29 -8.18
N GLY A 221 13.39 0.12 -7.50
CA GLY A 221 14.58 -0.73 -7.46
C GLY A 221 15.64 -0.31 -6.44
N SER A 222 15.29 0.55 -5.47
CA SER A 222 16.20 0.94 -4.36
C SER A 222 16.22 -0.09 -3.23
N PHE A 223 15.14 -0.87 -3.09
CA PHE A 223 15.02 -2.01 -2.17
C PHE A 223 14.57 -3.25 -2.93
N ASP A 224 14.79 -4.42 -2.37
CA ASP A 224 14.61 -5.70 -3.04
C ASP A 224 13.39 -6.46 -2.57
N PHE A 225 12.95 -6.25 -1.33
CA PHE A 225 11.75 -6.92 -0.80
C PHE A 225 11.12 -6.19 0.39
N CYS A 226 9.84 -6.54 0.63
CA CYS A 226 9.08 -6.17 1.82
C CYS A 226 8.32 -7.39 2.33
N LEU A 227 8.46 -7.71 3.64
CA LEU A 227 7.68 -8.73 4.34
C LEU A 227 6.76 -8.06 5.34
N ALA A 228 5.45 -8.15 5.12
CA ALA A 228 4.41 -7.64 6.01
C ALA A 228 3.69 -8.77 6.71
N GLY A 229 3.48 -8.64 8.02
CA GLY A 229 2.74 -9.59 8.86
C GLY A 229 1.31 -9.13 9.21
N ILE A 230 0.94 -7.92 8.82
CA ILE A 230 -0.40 -7.37 8.92
C ILE A 230 -0.83 -6.97 7.50
N VAL A 231 -1.93 -7.55 7.02
CA VAL A 231 -2.36 -7.38 5.63
C VAL A 231 -3.59 -6.45 5.59
N LYS A 232 -3.36 -5.18 5.89
CA LYS A 232 -4.40 -4.16 5.74
C LYS A 232 -4.52 -3.76 4.28
N PRO A 233 -5.74 -3.72 3.69
CA PRO A 233 -5.87 -3.46 2.26
C PRO A 233 -5.41 -2.05 1.86
N TRP A 234 -5.54 -1.07 2.73
CA TRP A 234 -5.10 0.31 2.46
C TRP A 234 -3.59 0.46 2.43
N ASP A 235 -2.82 -0.32 3.24
CA ASP A 235 -1.36 -0.34 3.23
C ASP A 235 -0.79 -0.98 1.96
N HIS A 236 -1.52 -1.93 1.34
CA HIS A 236 -0.91 -2.86 0.39
C HIS A 236 -1.49 -2.85 -1.02
N ALA A 237 -2.81 -2.64 -1.21
CA ALA A 237 -3.45 -2.88 -2.50
C ALA A 237 -2.84 -2.09 -3.66
N ALA A 238 -2.52 -0.80 -3.45
CA ALA A 238 -1.86 0.04 -4.44
C ALA A 238 -0.41 -0.39 -4.70
N GLY A 239 0.35 -0.60 -3.62
CA GLY A 239 1.77 -1.00 -3.68
C GLY A 239 1.98 -2.33 -4.38
N VAL A 240 1.12 -3.32 -4.13
CA VAL A 240 1.14 -4.63 -4.79
C VAL A 240 1.03 -4.45 -6.31
N LEU A 241 0.04 -3.72 -6.80
CA LEU A 241 -0.14 -3.51 -8.24
C LEU A 241 1.05 -2.76 -8.85
N ILE A 242 1.51 -1.70 -8.20
CA ILE A 242 2.64 -0.90 -8.68
C ILE A 242 3.91 -1.73 -8.76
N CYS A 243 4.23 -2.53 -7.73
CA CYS A 243 5.39 -3.41 -7.75
C CYS A 243 5.29 -4.48 -8.83
N GLN A 244 4.13 -5.13 -9.00
CA GLN A 244 3.93 -6.12 -10.06
C GLN A 244 4.11 -5.49 -11.44
N LYS A 245 3.57 -4.30 -11.68
CA LYS A 245 3.71 -3.56 -12.94
C LYS A 245 5.12 -3.01 -13.18
N ALA A 246 5.90 -2.81 -12.12
CA ALA A 246 7.32 -2.46 -12.20
C ALA A 246 8.25 -3.67 -12.44
N GLY A 247 7.71 -4.89 -12.54
CA GLY A 247 8.46 -6.14 -12.78
C GLY A 247 8.72 -6.96 -11.53
N GLY A 248 8.20 -6.56 -10.37
CA GLY A 248 8.26 -7.31 -9.12
C GLY A 248 7.35 -8.53 -9.10
N TYR A 249 7.56 -9.38 -8.10
CA TYR A 249 6.74 -10.55 -7.84
C TYR A 249 6.15 -10.46 -6.43
N VAL A 250 4.82 -10.45 -6.33
CA VAL A 250 4.13 -10.20 -5.06
C VAL A 250 3.04 -11.24 -4.86
N LYS A 251 3.12 -11.98 -3.76
CA LYS A 251 2.13 -12.97 -3.32
C LYS A 251 2.06 -13.05 -1.81
N MET A 252 1.02 -13.68 -1.30
CA MET A 252 1.02 -14.15 0.06
C MET A 252 2.14 -15.17 0.26
N LEU A 253 2.77 -15.18 1.42
CA LEU A 253 3.91 -16.06 1.73
C LEU A 253 3.58 -17.54 1.55
N ASP A 254 2.31 -17.92 1.70
CA ASP A 254 1.81 -19.29 1.46
C ASP A 254 1.60 -19.64 -0.03
N GLY A 255 1.92 -18.71 -0.93
CA GLY A 255 1.84 -18.87 -2.39
C GLY A 255 0.52 -18.44 -3.01
N ARG A 256 -0.52 -18.11 -2.23
CA ARG A 256 -1.78 -17.56 -2.76
C ARG A 256 -1.54 -16.20 -3.42
N GLU A 257 -2.34 -15.90 -4.45
CA GLU A 257 -2.38 -14.55 -5.02
C GLU A 257 -2.88 -13.55 -3.96
N TYR A 258 -2.36 -12.32 -4.02
CA TYR A 258 -2.87 -11.27 -3.16
C TYR A 258 -4.31 -10.89 -3.52
N SER A 259 -5.11 -10.65 -2.50
CA SER A 259 -6.43 -10.00 -2.61
C SER A 259 -6.57 -8.98 -1.49
N ALA A 260 -7.15 -7.82 -1.78
CA ALA A 260 -7.49 -6.83 -0.77
C ALA A 260 -8.55 -7.31 0.23
N ALA A 261 -9.21 -8.43 -0.05
CA ALA A 261 -10.14 -9.10 0.86
C ALA A 261 -9.45 -10.00 1.90
N HIS A 262 -8.13 -10.26 1.79
CA HIS A 262 -7.41 -11.03 2.79
C HIS A 262 -7.32 -10.27 4.11
N LYS A 263 -7.61 -10.96 5.20
CA LYS A 263 -7.63 -10.37 6.55
C LYS A 263 -6.43 -10.79 7.40
N ASP A 264 -5.74 -11.84 6.97
CA ASP A 264 -4.63 -12.47 7.70
C ASP A 264 -3.59 -13.07 6.76
N GLY A 265 -2.49 -13.54 7.34
CA GLY A 265 -1.37 -14.12 6.64
C GLY A 265 -0.19 -13.15 6.56
N TYR A 266 0.80 -13.53 5.77
CA TYR A 266 1.99 -12.73 5.50
C TYR A 266 2.02 -12.38 4.02
N LEU A 267 2.31 -11.13 3.70
CA LEU A 267 2.50 -10.66 2.33
C LEU A 267 3.99 -10.50 2.06
N LEU A 268 4.48 -11.10 0.98
CA LEU A 268 5.84 -10.95 0.51
C LEU A 268 5.87 -10.31 -0.88
N ALA A 269 6.40 -9.10 -0.94
CA ALA A 269 6.71 -8.41 -2.18
C ALA A 269 8.22 -8.48 -2.43
N ALA A 270 8.64 -8.90 -3.62
CA ALA A 270 10.05 -8.98 -4.00
C ALA A 270 10.30 -8.39 -5.39
N CYS A 271 11.54 -8.01 -5.64
CA CYS A 271 11.96 -7.41 -6.90
C CYS A 271 11.78 -8.34 -8.12
N ASN A 272 11.76 -9.65 -7.91
CA ASN A 272 11.50 -10.67 -8.94
C ASN A 272 11.14 -12.02 -8.32
N GLN A 273 10.70 -12.97 -9.15
CA GLN A 273 10.26 -14.29 -8.70
C GLN A 273 11.39 -15.13 -8.07
N ALA A 274 12.61 -15.04 -8.58
CA ALA A 274 13.74 -15.81 -8.03
C ALA A 274 14.05 -15.37 -6.58
N THR A 275 14.12 -14.06 -6.35
CA THR A 275 14.29 -13.50 -5.00
C THR A 275 13.11 -13.88 -4.10
N TRP A 276 11.87 -13.80 -4.60
CA TRP A 276 10.68 -14.18 -3.85
C TRP A 276 10.75 -15.66 -3.39
N ASN A 277 11.10 -16.57 -4.27
CA ASN A 277 11.22 -18.00 -3.95
C ASN A 277 12.26 -18.25 -2.83
N THR A 278 13.44 -17.63 -2.95
CA THR A 278 14.49 -17.72 -1.92
C THR A 278 14.00 -17.21 -0.56
N LEU A 279 13.28 -16.08 -0.55
CA LEU A 279 12.75 -15.48 0.68
C LEU A 279 11.59 -16.30 1.25
N GLN A 280 10.74 -16.88 0.40
CA GLN A 280 9.66 -17.78 0.84
C GLN A 280 10.21 -18.97 1.59
N GLU A 281 11.24 -19.63 1.07
CA GLU A 281 11.90 -20.75 1.73
C GLU A 281 12.48 -20.32 3.09
N LEU A 282 13.18 -19.18 3.13
CA LEU A 282 13.78 -18.64 4.35
C LEU A 282 12.73 -18.33 5.44
N PHE A 283 11.59 -17.75 5.04
CA PHE A 283 10.52 -17.33 5.93
C PHE A 283 9.40 -18.37 6.11
N ALA A 284 9.52 -19.58 5.53
CA ALA A 284 8.49 -20.62 5.60
C ALA A 284 8.05 -20.97 7.04
N PHE A 285 8.94 -20.80 8.03
CA PHE A 285 8.61 -21.00 9.45
C PHE A 285 7.51 -20.07 9.98
N LEU A 286 7.25 -18.95 9.32
CA LEU A 286 6.15 -18.05 9.68
C LEU A 286 4.79 -18.68 9.41
N LEU A 287 4.70 -19.66 8.51
CA LEU A 287 3.46 -20.36 8.14
C LEU A 287 3.10 -21.51 9.10
N THR A 288 4.04 -21.94 9.91
CA THR A 288 3.77 -23.00 10.92
C THR A 288 3.05 -22.39 12.13
N PRO A 289 2.21 -23.14 12.84
CA PRO A 289 1.55 -22.69 14.08
C PRO A 289 2.49 -22.18 15.15
#